data_a4fff890019f2744c7569dc4485be347
#
_entry.id   a4fff890019f2744c7569dc4485be347
#
_cell.length_a   1.000
_cell.length_b   1.000
_cell.length_c   1.000
_cell.angle_alpha   90.00
_cell.angle_beta   90.00
_cell.angle_gamma   90.00
#
_symmetry.space_group_name_H-M   'P 1'
#
loop_
_entity.id
_entity.type
_entity.pdbx_description
1 polymer ?
#
loop_
_entity_poly.entity_id
_entity_poly.type
_entity_poly.pdbx_seq_one_letter_code
_entity_poly.pdbx_strand_id
1 'polypeptide(L)'
;MFLYCKKFINLKRVIVSVTNDLVTDQRVSKVCSSLVKNNFEVLLIGRKLYNSPPLVRNYPTKRFQLFFKTGFLFYAEYNLKLFLYLLCTRKDILVANDLDTLLPNYLVGKFQRKKVVFDSHELFSEIPELIYRPNVKKIWTSLESWLIPNLKNKYTVCNSIRDFYKEKYDTNFETIKNLPNKKDLIIGHFPFETNEKKVILYQGAINVGRGLEVLIEAMSFLEEHLLVIIGDGDIYEDLTKRVLMQNLNRKVFLLGRIAPKELQYLTPLANLGISLEEDLGLNYRFALPNKIFDYIQGEVPILVSNLPEMKAVVLRHKVGEVVKNRDPKKLSNQIREILEKDFTEELKLAKTVLTWEQQEEKLIAIFNNLK
;
A
#
# COMPACT_ATOMS: atom_id res chain seq x y z
N MET A 1 48.33 -16.90 -20.87
CA MET A 1 47.05 -16.84 -21.61
C MET A 1 46.00 -17.48 -20.72
N PHE A 2 45.45 -16.70 -19.78
CA PHE A 2 44.40 -17.17 -18.84
C PHE A 2 43.04 -16.92 -19.49
N LEU A 3 42.40 -17.97 -19.94
CA LEU A 3 40.99 -17.96 -20.36
C LEU A 3 40.12 -17.81 -19.10
N TYR A 4 39.64 -16.59 -18.85
CA TYR A 4 38.55 -16.35 -17.90
C TYR A 4 37.29 -16.98 -18.49
N CYS A 5 36.98 -18.18 -18.06
CA CYS A 5 35.69 -18.81 -18.30
C CYS A 5 34.64 -18.00 -17.50
N LYS A 6 33.99 -16.99 -18.09
CA LYS A 6 32.80 -16.38 -17.55
C LYS A 6 31.77 -17.49 -17.43
N LYS A 7 31.57 -18.04 -16.24
CA LYS A 7 30.37 -18.83 -15.90
C LYS A 7 29.16 -17.97 -16.26
N PHE A 8 28.51 -18.30 -17.36
CA PHE A 8 27.18 -17.74 -17.66
C PHE A 8 26.26 -18.22 -16.56
N ILE A 9 26.07 -17.38 -15.54
CA ILE A 9 25.04 -17.60 -14.54
C ILE A 9 23.71 -17.45 -15.29
N ASN A 10 23.03 -18.56 -15.53
CA ASN A 10 21.75 -18.57 -16.20
C ASN A 10 20.70 -18.04 -15.21
N LEU A 11 20.54 -16.70 -15.15
CA LEU A 11 19.62 -16.05 -14.23
C LEU A 11 18.18 -16.51 -14.52
N LYS A 12 17.44 -16.83 -13.47
CA LYS A 12 16.00 -17.11 -13.59
C LYS A 12 15.26 -15.84 -13.95
N ARG A 13 14.45 -15.94 -15.00
CA ARG A 13 13.65 -14.83 -15.49
C ARG A 13 12.27 -14.79 -14.83
N VAL A 14 11.99 -13.68 -14.18
CA VAL A 14 10.73 -13.39 -13.47
C VAL A 14 9.93 -12.36 -14.24
N ILE A 15 8.69 -12.67 -14.60
CA ILE A 15 7.75 -11.70 -15.16
C ILE A 15 6.75 -11.33 -14.08
N VAL A 16 6.72 -10.05 -13.74
CA VAL A 16 5.80 -9.47 -12.76
C VAL A 16 4.72 -8.70 -13.49
N SER A 17 3.46 -8.95 -13.20
CA SER A 17 2.31 -8.31 -13.85
C SER A 17 1.39 -7.63 -12.84
N VAL A 18 0.94 -6.41 -13.19
CA VAL A 18 0.01 -5.59 -12.41
C VAL A 18 -0.88 -4.78 -13.36
N THR A 19 -2.14 -4.54 -13.01
CA THR A 19 -3.04 -3.73 -13.86
C THR A 19 -2.83 -2.23 -13.72
N ASN A 20 -2.05 -1.78 -12.72
CA ASN A 20 -1.79 -0.37 -12.43
C ASN A 20 -0.85 0.29 -13.44
N ASP A 21 -0.84 1.63 -13.43
CA ASP A 21 0.28 2.38 -13.99
C ASP A 21 1.50 2.21 -13.10
N LEU A 22 2.59 1.74 -13.69
CA LEU A 22 3.83 1.36 -12.98
C LEU A 22 4.54 2.53 -12.28
N VAL A 23 4.12 3.76 -12.55
CA VAL A 23 4.76 4.96 -11.99
C VAL A 23 4.51 5.08 -10.49
N THR A 24 3.30 4.76 -10.04
CA THR A 24 2.85 4.98 -8.67
C THR A 24 2.93 3.75 -7.77
N ASP A 25 3.11 2.56 -8.34
CA ASP A 25 3.12 1.31 -7.57
C ASP A 25 4.47 1.10 -6.86
N GLN A 26 4.54 1.55 -5.63
CA GLN A 26 5.75 1.46 -4.81
C GLN A 26 6.05 0.03 -4.34
N ARG A 27 5.02 -0.78 -4.03
CA ARG A 27 5.22 -2.16 -3.57
C ARG A 27 5.83 -3.02 -4.66
N VAL A 28 5.22 -3.02 -5.84
CA VAL A 28 5.73 -3.78 -6.99
C VAL A 28 7.14 -3.32 -7.37
N SER A 29 7.41 -2.01 -7.28
CA SER A 29 8.76 -1.48 -7.50
C SER A 29 9.78 -2.03 -6.52
N LYS A 30 9.44 -2.12 -5.22
CA LYS A 30 10.32 -2.72 -4.19
C LYS A 30 10.56 -4.20 -4.43
N VAL A 31 9.50 -4.96 -4.71
CA VAL A 31 9.60 -6.39 -5.03
C VAL A 31 10.52 -6.62 -6.24
N CYS A 32 10.30 -5.91 -7.34
CA CYS A 32 11.14 -6.03 -8.54
C CYS A 32 12.61 -5.67 -8.26
N SER A 33 12.86 -4.58 -7.53
CA SER A 33 14.22 -4.15 -7.17
C SER A 33 14.93 -5.18 -6.29
N SER A 34 14.22 -5.76 -5.34
CA SER A 34 14.75 -6.85 -4.48
C SER A 34 15.12 -8.09 -5.29
N LEU A 35 14.27 -8.47 -6.24
CA LEU A 35 14.56 -9.60 -7.14
C LEU A 35 15.81 -9.35 -8.00
N VAL A 36 15.94 -8.15 -8.58
CA VAL A 36 17.14 -7.77 -9.37
C VAL A 36 18.40 -7.81 -8.51
N LYS A 37 18.34 -7.23 -7.30
CA LYS A 37 19.45 -7.24 -6.33
C LYS A 37 19.90 -8.68 -5.97
N ASN A 38 18.96 -9.63 -6.02
CA ASN A 38 19.21 -11.03 -5.70
C ASN A 38 19.38 -11.94 -6.93
N ASN A 39 19.88 -11.36 -8.04
CA ASN A 39 20.26 -12.07 -9.26
C ASN A 39 19.10 -12.77 -9.98
N PHE A 40 17.93 -12.13 -10.07
CA PHE A 40 16.88 -12.50 -10.99
C PHE A 40 16.82 -11.51 -12.16
N GLU A 41 16.52 -12.01 -13.36
CA GLU A 41 16.20 -11.18 -14.52
C GLU A 41 14.70 -10.81 -14.42
N VAL A 42 14.37 -9.54 -14.23
CA VAL A 42 13.00 -9.08 -14.01
C VAL A 42 12.45 -8.35 -15.23
N LEU A 43 11.22 -8.68 -15.63
CA LEU A 43 10.40 -7.89 -16.53
C LEU A 43 9.11 -7.51 -15.83
N LEU A 44 8.84 -6.20 -15.66
CA LEU A 44 7.60 -5.70 -15.09
C LEU A 44 6.61 -5.28 -16.18
N ILE A 45 5.37 -5.80 -16.10
CA ILE A 45 4.28 -5.50 -17.03
C ILE A 45 3.16 -4.77 -16.32
N GLY A 46 2.68 -3.67 -16.92
CA GLY A 46 1.53 -2.91 -16.44
C GLY A 46 0.82 -2.16 -17.55
N ARG A 47 -0.07 -1.23 -17.20
CA ARG A 47 -0.74 -0.36 -18.18
C ARG A 47 -0.03 0.98 -18.33
N LYS A 48 -0.30 1.66 -19.45
CA LYS A 48 0.06 3.05 -19.71
C LYS A 48 -1.21 3.90 -19.76
N LEU A 49 -1.33 4.88 -18.89
CA LEU A 49 -2.36 5.90 -18.97
C LEU A 49 -1.93 7.00 -19.94
N TYR A 50 -2.90 7.79 -20.42
CA TYR A 50 -2.65 8.87 -21.39
C TYR A 50 -1.58 9.86 -20.91
N ASN A 51 -1.67 10.28 -19.64
CA ASN A 51 -0.77 11.24 -19.00
C ASN A 51 0.35 10.57 -18.17
N SER A 52 0.65 9.28 -18.39
CA SER A 52 1.72 8.61 -17.67
C SER A 52 3.07 9.23 -17.98
N PRO A 53 3.82 9.69 -16.98
CA PRO A 53 5.17 10.21 -17.19
C PRO A 53 6.14 9.11 -17.65
N PRO A 54 7.33 9.48 -18.13
CA PRO A 54 8.40 8.53 -18.38
C PRO A 54 8.70 7.70 -17.12
N LEU A 55 8.95 6.41 -17.32
CA LEU A 55 9.27 5.48 -16.23
C LEU A 55 10.74 5.07 -16.34
N VAL A 56 11.51 5.38 -15.31
CA VAL A 56 12.91 4.96 -15.18
C VAL A 56 13.00 3.90 -14.08
N ARG A 57 13.48 2.72 -14.44
CA ARG A 57 13.73 1.58 -13.54
C ARG A 57 15.06 0.93 -13.90
N ASN A 58 15.68 0.23 -12.97
CA ASN A 58 16.91 -0.56 -13.20
C ASN A 58 16.63 -1.97 -13.77
N TYR A 59 15.39 -2.18 -14.23
CA TYR A 59 14.94 -3.42 -14.89
C TYR A 59 13.98 -3.10 -16.04
N PRO A 60 13.86 -3.99 -17.04
CA PRO A 60 12.93 -3.82 -18.17
C PRO A 60 11.47 -3.68 -17.71
N THR A 61 10.75 -2.80 -18.41
CA THR A 61 9.31 -2.60 -18.20
C THR A 61 8.55 -2.66 -19.52
N LYS A 62 7.33 -3.19 -19.49
CA LYS A 62 6.38 -3.17 -20.61
C LYS A 62 5.08 -2.57 -20.14
N ARG A 63 4.59 -1.53 -20.81
CA ARG A 63 3.29 -0.92 -20.51
C ARG A 63 2.34 -1.11 -21.67
N PHE A 64 1.18 -1.74 -21.44
CA PHE A 64 0.13 -1.89 -22.44
C PHE A 64 -0.69 -0.61 -22.57
N GLN A 65 -0.93 -0.20 -23.81
CA GLN A 65 -1.96 0.77 -24.15
C GLN A 65 -3.27 0.02 -24.30
N LEU A 66 -4.33 0.53 -23.65
CA LEU A 66 -5.65 -0.09 -23.63
C LEU A 66 -6.69 0.87 -24.22
N PHE A 67 -7.66 0.31 -24.93
CA PHE A 67 -8.81 1.05 -25.42
C PHE A 67 -9.80 1.35 -24.31
N PHE A 68 -10.09 0.32 -23.49
CA PHE A 68 -11.00 0.45 -22.36
C PHE A 68 -10.23 0.90 -21.11
N LYS A 69 -10.77 1.91 -20.40
CA LYS A 69 -10.08 2.51 -19.26
C LYS A 69 -10.56 1.96 -17.92
N THR A 70 -11.79 1.47 -17.84
CA THR A 70 -12.46 1.02 -16.62
C THR A 70 -13.45 -0.12 -16.89
N GLY A 71 -13.93 -0.77 -15.84
CA GLY A 71 -14.98 -1.79 -15.90
C GLY A 71 -14.53 -3.13 -16.47
N PHE A 72 -15.51 -4.00 -16.79
CA PHE A 72 -15.25 -5.36 -17.24
C PHE A 72 -14.37 -5.44 -18.50
N LEU A 73 -14.63 -4.59 -19.49
CA LEU A 73 -13.89 -4.59 -20.76
C LEU A 73 -12.42 -4.20 -20.56
N PHE A 74 -12.12 -3.34 -19.61
CA PHE A 74 -10.73 -3.05 -19.22
C PHE A 74 -9.99 -4.30 -18.75
N TYR A 75 -10.58 -5.04 -17.82
CA TYR A 75 -9.96 -6.27 -17.30
C TYR A 75 -9.86 -7.35 -18.38
N ALA A 76 -10.88 -7.49 -19.22
CA ALA A 76 -10.88 -8.45 -20.32
C ALA A 76 -9.77 -8.14 -21.33
N GLU A 77 -9.65 -6.89 -21.80
CA GLU A 77 -8.61 -6.46 -22.73
C GLU A 77 -7.21 -6.63 -22.13
N TYR A 78 -7.01 -6.18 -20.87
CA TYR A 78 -5.72 -6.30 -20.20
C TYR A 78 -5.30 -7.77 -20.08
N ASN A 79 -6.17 -8.63 -19.57
CA ASN A 79 -5.88 -10.03 -19.34
C ASN A 79 -5.64 -10.80 -20.66
N LEU A 80 -6.36 -10.46 -21.72
CA LEU A 80 -6.11 -11.06 -23.04
C LEU A 80 -4.73 -10.65 -23.59
N LYS A 81 -4.39 -9.35 -23.55
CA LYS A 81 -3.07 -8.86 -23.96
C LYS A 81 -1.95 -9.48 -23.12
N LEU A 82 -2.15 -9.57 -21.81
CA LEU A 82 -1.19 -10.19 -20.89
C LEU A 82 -1.03 -11.68 -21.22
N PHE A 83 -2.10 -12.42 -21.41
CA PHE A 83 -2.07 -13.85 -21.76
C PHE A 83 -1.27 -14.11 -23.03
N LEU A 84 -1.57 -13.40 -24.12
CA LEU A 84 -0.86 -13.54 -25.41
C LEU A 84 0.62 -13.16 -25.28
N TYR A 85 0.92 -12.08 -24.56
CA TYR A 85 2.31 -11.66 -24.35
C TYR A 85 3.09 -12.68 -23.51
N LEU A 86 2.48 -13.21 -22.44
CA LEU A 86 3.09 -14.23 -21.62
C LEU A 86 3.34 -15.53 -22.39
N LEU A 87 2.44 -15.96 -23.27
CA LEU A 87 2.64 -17.16 -24.08
C LEU A 87 3.96 -17.11 -24.90
N CYS A 88 4.27 -15.97 -25.49
CA CYS A 88 5.39 -15.80 -26.41
C CYS A 88 6.69 -15.34 -25.73
N THR A 89 6.64 -14.95 -24.44
CA THR A 89 7.82 -14.39 -23.75
C THR A 89 8.53 -15.46 -22.92
N ARG A 90 9.88 -15.51 -23.01
CA ARG A 90 10.70 -16.40 -22.16
C ARG A 90 10.53 -16.02 -20.69
N LYS A 91 10.34 -17.03 -19.84
CA LYS A 91 10.17 -16.89 -18.39
C LYS A 91 10.42 -18.20 -17.65
N ASP A 92 10.75 -18.09 -16.39
CA ASP A 92 10.85 -19.22 -15.45
C ASP A 92 9.80 -19.11 -14.33
N ILE A 93 9.54 -17.88 -13.88
CA ILE A 93 8.59 -17.56 -12.80
C ILE A 93 7.66 -16.44 -13.28
N LEU A 94 6.39 -16.59 -12.98
CA LEU A 94 5.33 -15.61 -13.21
C LEU A 94 4.84 -15.09 -11.86
N VAL A 95 4.75 -13.78 -11.70
CA VAL A 95 4.20 -13.13 -10.49
C VAL A 95 2.94 -12.38 -10.87
N ALA A 96 1.83 -12.79 -10.32
CA ALA A 96 0.56 -12.10 -10.42
C ALA A 96 0.35 -11.23 -9.18
N ASN A 97 0.24 -9.92 -9.38
CA ASN A 97 -0.17 -9.00 -8.33
C ASN A 97 -1.68 -8.81 -8.42
N ASP A 98 -2.33 -9.11 -7.33
CA ASP A 98 -3.77 -9.17 -7.15
C ASP A 98 -4.53 -10.13 -8.08
N LEU A 99 -5.80 -10.34 -7.77
CA LEU A 99 -6.66 -11.30 -8.46
C LEU A 99 -6.88 -10.95 -9.93
N ASP A 100 -6.82 -9.67 -10.25
CA ASP A 100 -7.08 -9.12 -11.58
C ASP A 100 -6.02 -9.44 -12.64
N THR A 101 -4.82 -9.91 -12.22
CA THR A 101 -3.79 -10.41 -13.13
C THR A 101 -3.59 -11.93 -13.01
N LEU A 102 -4.26 -12.59 -12.07
CA LEU A 102 -3.96 -13.98 -11.72
C LEU A 102 -4.32 -14.97 -12.82
N LEU A 103 -5.49 -14.82 -13.46
CA LEU A 103 -5.98 -15.77 -14.46
C LEU A 103 -4.99 -16.04 -15.60
N PRO A 104 -4.48 -15.04 -16.35
CA PRO A 104 -3.52 -15.29 -17.43
C PRO A 104 -2.19 -15.88 -16.92
N ASN A 105 -1.71 -15.44 -15.76
CA ASN A 105 -0.50 -16.00 -15.16
C ASN A 105 -0.68 -17.49 -14.80
N TYR A 106 -1.81 -17.84 -14.21
CA TYR A 106 -2.13 -19.23 -13.86
C TYR A 106 -2.24 -20.12 -15.10
N LEU A 107 -3.01 -19.70 -16.11
CA LEU A 107 -3.21 -20.48 -17.32
C LEU A 107 -1.90 -20.72 -18.07
N VAL A 108 -1.09 -19.66 -18.28
CA VAL A 108 0.21 -19.79 -18.95
C VAL A 108 1.17 -20.62 -18.08
N GLY A 109 1.19 -20.38 -16.78
CA GLY A 109 2.01 -21.18 -15.84
C GLY A 109 1.71 -22.66 -15.90
N LYS A 110 0.44 -23.03 -15.90
CA LYS A 110 -0.03 -24.41 -16.00
C LYS A 110 0.31 -25.02 -17.37
N PHE A 111 0.00 -24.32 -18.46
CA PHE A 111 0.24 -24.79 -19.82
C PHE A 111 1.74 -24.98 -20.13
N GLN A 112 2.58 -24.05 -19.71
CA GLN A 112 4.03 -24.09 -19.97
C GLN A 112 4.85 -24.66 -18.81
N ARG A 113 4.21 -25.21 -17.79
CA ARG A 113 4.85 -25.79 -16.59
C ARG A 113 5.80 -24.80 -15.89
N LYS A 114 5.39 -23.52 -15.81
CA LYS A 114 6.15 -22.48 -15.12
C LYS A 114 5.65 -22.26 -13.70
N LYS A 115 6.53 -21.79 -12.82
CA LYS A 115 6.15 -21.46 -11.44
C LYS A 115 5.32 -20.19 -11.44
N VAL A 116 4.24 -20.19 -10.66
CA VAL A 116 3.38 -19.02 -10.45
C VAL A 116 3.44 -18.64 -8.99
N VAL A 117 3.66 -17.36 -8.73
CA VAL A 117 3.61 -16.71 -7.41
C VAL A 117 2.46 -15.72 -7.43
N PHE A 118 1.67 -15.70 -6.37
CA PHE A 118 0.57 -14.76 -6.20
C PHE A 118 0.87 -13.80 -5.05
N ASP A 119 0.87 -12.49 -5.32
CA ASP A 119 0.97 -11.41 -4.33
C ASP A 119 -0.40 -10.74 -4.17
N SER A 120 -1.09 -10.99 -3.06
CA SER A 120 -2.37 -10.37 -2.74
C SER A 120 -2.12 -9.10 -1.93
N HIS A 121 -2.37 -7.94 -2.53
CA HIS A 121 -2.20 -6.65 -1.86
C HIS A 121 -3.40 -6.29 -0.99
N GLU A 122 -4.57 -6.85 -1.31
CA GLU A 122 -5.84 -6.60 -0.63
C GLU A 122 -6.80 -7.79 -0.84
N LEU A 123 -7.92 -7.77 -0.13
CA LEU A 123 -9.02 -8.69 -0.41
C LEU A 123 -9.80 -8.19 -1.64
N PHE A 124 -9.33 -8.53 -2.83
CA PHE A 124 -9.85 -8.02 -4.09
C PHE A 124 -11.34 -8.29 -4.29
N SER A 125 -11.86 -9.42 -3.81
CA SER A 125 -13.30 -9.73 -3.85
C SER A 125 -14.13 -8.94 -2.83
N GLU A 126 -13.50 -8.21 -1.91
CA GLU A 126 -14.13 -7.44 -0.83
C GLU A 126 -13.82 -5.93 -0.91
N ILE A 127 -13.36 -5.43 -2.06
CA ILE A 127 -13.12 -4.00 -2.26
C ILE A 127 -14.43 -3.21 -2.27
N PRO A 128 -14.44 -1.96 -1.79
CA PRO A 128 -15.65 -1.15 -1.65
C PRO A 128 -16.46 -1.00 -2.93
N GLU A 129 -15.79 -0.92 -4.09
CA GLU A 129 -16.40 -0.77 -5.40
C GLU A 129 -17.30 -1.95 -5.79
N LEU A 130 -17.14 -3.10 -5.14
CA LEU A 130 -17.95 -4.31 -5.37
C LEU A 130 -19.18 -4.41 -4.45
N ILE A 131 -19.30 -3.58 -3.40
CA ILE A 131 -20.42 -3.63 -2.44
C ILE A 131 -21.76 -3.47 -3.17
N TYR A 132 -21.84 -2.52 -4.10
CA TYR A 132 -23.05 -2.24 -4.87
C TYR A 132 -23.10 -2.95 -6.23
N ARG A 133 -22.22 -3.94 -6.47
CA ARG A 133 -22.11 -4.68 -7.74
C ARG A 133 -22.06 -6.19 -7.52
N PRO A 134 -23.14 -6.81 -7.01
CA PRO A 134 -23.15 -8.21 -6.57
C PRO A 134 -22.79 -9.19 -7.67
N ASN A 135 -23.20 -8.96 -8.91
CA ASN A 135 -22.85 -9.84 -10.03
C ASN A 135 -21.36 -9.79 -10.37
N VAL A 136 -20.75 -8.61 -10.32
CA VAL A 136 -19.30 -8.45 -10.52
C VAL A 136 -18.53 -9.09 -9.37
N LYS A 137 -18.97 -8.88 -8.13
CA LYS A 137 -18.42 -9.55 -6.94
C LYS A 137 -18.45 -11.08 -7.10
N LYS A 138 -19.59 -11.63 -7.55
CA LYS A 138 -19.72 -13.07 -7.76
C LYS A 138 -18.70 -13.62 -8.77
N ILE A 139 -18.42 -12.90 -9.86
CA ILE A 139 -17.41 -13.30 -10.85
C ILE A 139 -16.02 -13.36 -10.19
N TRP A 140 -15.63 -12.29 -9.48
CA TRP A 140 -14.33 -12.25 -8.80
C TRP A 140 -14.20 -13.30 -7.72
N THR A 141 -15.24 -13.53 -6.92
CA THR A 141 -15.25 -14.57 -5.89
C THR A 141 -15.16 -15.96 -6.51
N SER A 142 -15.78 -16.19 -7.67
CA SER A 142 -15.68 -17.47 -8.39
C SER A 142 -14.26 -17.70 -8.93
N LEU A 143 -13.61 -16.67 -9.47
CA LEU A 143 -12.22 -16.76 -9.89
C LEU A 143 -11.28 -16.99 -8.69
N GLU A 144 -11.49 -16.28 -7.60
CA GLU A 144 -10.73 -16.41 -6.37
C GLU A 144 -10.81 -17.85 -5.81
N SER A 145 -12.04 -18.40 -5.67
CA SER A 145 -12.26 -19.73 -5.14
C SER A 145 -11.70 -20.84 -6.04
N TRP A 146 -11.65 -20.60 -7.34
CA TRP A 146 -11.05 -21.55 -8.27
C TRP A 146 -9.52 -21.49 -8.29
N LEU A 147 -8.95 -20.28 -8.35
CA LEU A 147 -7.52 -20.11 -8.60
C LEU A 147 -6.66 -20.25 -7.34
N ILE A 148 -7.06 -19.62 -6.23
CA ILE A 148 -6.22 -19.52 -5.02
C ILE A 148 -5.88 -20.88 -4.40
N PRO A 149 -6.82 -21.84 -4.23
CA PRO A 149 -6.50 -23.17 -3.69
C PRO A 149 -5.51 -23.96 -4.56
N ASN A 150 -5.48 -23.69 -5.86
CA ASN A 150 -4.62 -24.37 -6.82
C ASN A 150 -3.20 -23.80 -6.93
N LEU A 151 -2.88 -22.72 -6.20
CA LEU A 151 -1.56 -22.10 -6.19
C LEU A 151 -0.72 -22.65 -5.03
N LYS A 152 0.56 -22.86 -5.29
CA LYS A 152 1.52 -23.33 -4.26
C LYS A 152 2.21 -22.16 -3.57
N ASN A 153 2.57 -21.11 -4.30
CA ASN A 153 3.38 -20.00 -3.81
C ASN A 153 2.52 -18.74 -3.74
N LYS A 154 2.27 -18.27 -2.53
CA LYS A 154 1.37 -17.16 -2.25
C LYS A 154 1.87 -16.35 -1.08
N TYR A 155 1.76 -15.04 -1.18
CA TYR A 155 1.98 -14.15 -0.04
C TYR A 155 1.02 -12.96 -0.09
N THR A 156 0.88 -12.29 1.05
CA THR A 156 -0.01 -11.14 1.22
C THR A 156 0.59 -10.11 2.16
N VAL A 157 -0.08 -8.98 2.32
CA VAL A 157 0.45 -7.79 3.01
C VAL A 157 0.30 -7.82 4.52
N CYS A 158 -0.62 -8.63 5.08
CA CYS A 158 -0.89 -8.66 6.51
C CYS A 158 -1.42 -10.01 7.00
N ASN A 159 -1.41 -10.20 8.32
CA ASN A 159 -1.82 -11.45 8.93
C ASN A 159 -3.33 -11.70 8.80
N SER A 160 -4.15 -10.68 8.96
CA SER A 160 -5.60 -10.82 8.85
C SER A 160 -6.06 -11.32 7.47
N ILE A 161 -5.43 -10.87 6.38
CA ILE A 161 -5.69 -11.37 5.02
C ILE A 161 -5.19 -12.82 4.88
N ARG A 162 -4.00 -13.14 5.40
CA ARG A 162 -3.49 -14.52 5.44
C ARG A 162 -4.47 -15.45 6.14
N ASP A 163 -4.95 -15.06 7.31
CA ASP A 163 -5.82 -15.89 8.15
C ASP A 163 -7.21 -16.03 7.50
N PHE A 164 -7.73 -14.99 6.86
CA PHE A 164 -8.94 -15.05 6.04
C PHE A 164 -8.83 -16.09 4.90
N TYR A 165 -7.73 -16.10 4.15
CA TYR A 165 -7.54 -17.09 3.09
C TYR A 165 -7.33 -18.51 3.65
N LYS A 166 -6.70 -18.64 4.83
CA LYS A 166 -6.56 -19.92 5.51
C LYS A 166 -7.91 -20.48 5.94
N GLU A 167 -8.76 -19.64 6.53
CA GLU A 167 -10.10 -20.04 6.95
C GLU A 167 -11.00 -20.36 5.76
N LYS A 168 -11.00 -19.51 4.74
CA LYS A 168 -11.92 -19.61 3.60
C LYS A 168 -11.56 -20.74 2.63
N TYR A 169 -10.29 -21.03 2.42
CA TYR A 169 -9.80 -21.93 1.36
C TYR A 169 -8.84 -23.00 1.85
N ASP A 170 -8.61 -23.13 3.14
CA ASP A 170 -7.62 -24.05 3.75
C ASP A 170 -6.23 -23.95 3.07
N THR A 171 -5.78 -22.75 2.78
CA THR A 171 -4.54 -22.50 2.05
C THR A 171 -3.61 -21.54 2.79
N ASN A 172 -2.31 -21.80 2.75
CA ASN A 172 -1.33 -21.00 3.46
C ASN A 172 -0.78 -19.88 2.56
N PHE A 173 -0.67 -18.69 3.14
CA PHE A 173 0.03 -17.53 2.57
C PHE A 173 1.20 -17.14 3.49
N GLU A 174 2.30 -16.70 2.90
CA GLU A 174 3.32 -15.97 3.63
C GLU A 174 2.89 -14.51 3.82
N THR A 175 3.39 -13.86 4.88
CA THR A 175 3.09 -12.44 5.11
C THR A 175 4.33 -11.60 4.82
N ILE A 176 4.25 -10.76 3.78
CA ILE A 176 5.26 -9.79 3.36
C ILE A 176 4.63 -8.39 3.43
N LYS A 177 4.86 -7.69 4.53
CA LYS A 177 4.28 -6.36 4.76
C LYS A 177 4.86 -5.32 3.79
N ASN A 178 4.05 -4.32 3.41
CA ASN A 178 4.51 -3.22 2.56
C ASN A 178 5.20 -2.12 3.38
N LEU A 179 6.35 -2.44 3.96
CA LEU A 179 7.12 -1.50 4.77
C LEU A 179 7.95 -0.53 3.91
N PRO A 180 8.27 0.67 4.39
CA PRO A 180 9.20 1.59 3.74
C PRO A 180 10.64 1.05 3.79
N ASN A 181 11.48 1.52 2.87
CA ASN A 181 12.92 1.33 3.00
C ASN A 181 13.45 2.13 4.20
N LYS A 182 14.52 1.66 4.81
CA LYS A 182 15.24 2.43 5.82
C LYS A 182 15.68 3.77 5.23
N LYS A 183 15.41 4.85 5.94
CA LYS A 183 15.76 6.22 5.52
C LYS A 183 16.31 7.01 6.69
N ASP A 184 17.22 7.91 6.37
CA ASP A 184 17.64 8.94 7.32
C ASP A 184 16.51 9.96 7.51
N LEU A 185 16.41 10.50 8.72
CA LEU A 185 15.46 11.55 9.04
C LEU A 185 15.96 12.85 8.45
N ILE A 186 15.19 13.43 7.54
CA ILE A 186 15.46 14.74 6.96
C ILE A 186 14.22 15.60 7.20
N ILE A 187 14.41 16.75 7.81
CA ILE A 187 13.33 17.67 8.19
C ILE A 187 13.25 18.78 7.16
N GLY A 188 12.08 18.98 6.57
CA GLY A 188 11.75 20.07 5.66
C GLY A 188 11.10 21.26 6.38
N HIS A 189 10.17 21.93 5.70
CA HIS A 189 9.33 22.98 6.26
C HIS A 189 7.96 22.97 5.57
N PHE A 190 6.92 23.35 6.30
CA PHE A 190 5.60 23.58 5.70
C PHE A 190 5.60 24.90 4.90
N PRO A 191 4.71 25.04 3.89
CA PRO A 191 4.59 26.28 3.11
C PRO A 191 3.86 27.41 3.87
N PHE A 192 3.78 27.32 5.20
CA PHE A 192 3.13 28.28 6.09
C PHE A 192 3.76 28.21 7.48
N GLU A 193 3.57 29.29 8.27
CA GLU A 193 4.03 29.36 9.64
C GLU A 193 3.16 28.55 10.58
N THR A 194 3.78 27.72 11.43
CA THR A 194 3.06 26.93 12.43
C THR A 194 2.79 27.70 13.72
N ASN A 195 3.50 28.82 13.95
CA ASN A 195 3.40 29.66 15.14
C ASN A 195 3.49 28.83 16.44
N GLU A 196 4.44 27.89 16.49
CA GLU A 196 4.69 26.98 17.61
C GLU A 196 3.52 26.02 17.95
N LYS A 197 2.44 26.02 17.16
CA LYS A 197 1.31 25.12 17.36
C LYS A 197 1.68 23.69 17.02
N LYS A 198 1.14 22.74 17.78
CA LYS A 198 1.33 21.30 17.49
C LYS A 198 0.61 20.91 16.20
N VAL A 199 1.31 20.20 15.33
CA VAL A 199 0.79 19.77 14.01
C VAL A 199 0.28 18.34 14.05
N ILE A 200 -0.98 18.17 13.69
CA ILE A 200 -1.63 16.88 13.43
C ILE A 200 -1.59 16.64 11.93
N LEU A 201 -1.10 15.49 11.49
CA LEU A 201 -0.90 15.20 10.07
C LEU A 201 -1.75 14.00 9.62
N TYR A 202 -2.49 14.21 8.53
CA TYR A 202 -3.01 13.14 7.71
C TYR A 202 -2.32 13.15 6.35
N GLN A 203 -1.88 11.97 5.87
CA GLN A 203 -1.34 11.81 4.52
C GLN A 203 -1.94 10.58 3.84
N GLY A 204 -2.29 10.70 2.56
CA GLY A 204 -2.81 9.60 1.75
C GLY A 204 -4.05 9.95 0.93
N ALA A 205 -4.77 8.93 0.45
CA ALA A 205 -5.98 9.11 -0.34
C ALA A 205 -7.11 9.75 0.50
N ILE A 206 -7.74 10.78 -0.04
CA ILE A 206 -8.84 11.53 0.58
C ILE A 206 -10.17 10.99 0.05
N ASN A 207 -10.50 9.75 0.48
CA ASN A 207 -11.69 9.04 0.06
C ASN A 207 -12.64 8.82 1.25
N VAL A 208 -13.88 8.46 0.95
CA VAL A 208 -14.87 8.06 1.95
C VAL A 208 -14.31 6.97 2.88
N GLY A 209 -14.62 7.05 4.17
CA GLY A 209 -14.21 6.06 5.17
C GLY A 209 -12.77 6.24 5.67
N ARG A 210 -12.14 7.39 5.43
CA ARG A 210 -10.82 7.72 6.00
C ARG A 210 -10.92 8.46 7.34
N GLY A 211 -12.15 8.79 7.80
CA GLY A 211 -12.41 9.47 9.06
C GLY A 211 -11.95 10.93 9.10
N LEU A 212 -11.82 11.57 7.92
CA LEU A 212 -11.37 12.95 7.83
C LEU A 212 -12.46 13.93 8.25
N GLU A 213 -13.71 13.58 8.03
CA GLU A 213 -14.86 14.39 8.42
C GLU A 213 -14.90 14.60 9.93
N VAL A 214 -14.80 13.51 10.69
CA VAL A 214 -14.79 13.56 12.16
C VAL A 214 -13.51 14.23 12.68
N LEU A 215 -12.39 14.07 12.00
CA LEU A 215 -11.15 14.73 12.37
C LEU A 215 -11.24 16.26 12.22
N ILE A 216 -11.83 16.75 11.10
CA ILE A 216 -12.06 18.17 10.87
C ILE A 216 -13.01 18.74 11.95
N GLU A 217 -14.09 18.02 12.28
CA GLU A 217 -15.00 18.43 13.35
C GLU A 217 -14.30 18.50 14.74
N ALA A 218 -13.39 17.55 15.03
CA ALA A 218 -12.61 17.55 16.25
C ALA A 218 -11.69 18.80 16.37
N MET A 219 -11.24 19.37 15.24
CA MET A 219 -10.44 20.59 15.24
C MET A 219 -11.16 21.82 15.80
N SER A 220 -12.49 21.83 15.83
CA SER A 220 -13.27 22.89 16.49
C SER A 220 -12.99 22.98 18.00
N PHE A 221 -12.54 21.89 18.61
CA PHE A 221 -12.21 21.78 20.04
C PHE A 221 -10.70 21.87 20.33
N LEU A 222 -9.85 22.09 19.32
CA LEU A 222 -8.38 22.09 19.41
C LEU A 222 -7.83 23.47 19.02
N GLU A 223 -7.74 24.42 19.97
CA GLU A 223 -7.37 25.81 19.64
C GLU A 223 -5.90 25.98 19.26
N GLU A 224 -5.00 25.34 20.01
CA GLU A 224 -3.54 25.46 19.84
C GLU A 224 -2.94 24.36 18.95
N HIS A 225 -3.73 23.90 17.97
CA HIS A 225 -3.32 22.82 17.08
C HIS A 225 -3.63 23.16 15.62
N LEU A 226 -2.80 22.63 14.72
CA LEU A 226 -3.02 22.69 13.28
C LEU A 226 -3.27 21.28 12.74
N LEU A 227 -4.16 21.17 11.77
CA LEU A 227 -4.36 19.94 11.00
C LEU A 227 -3.85 20.17 9.59
N VAL A 228 -2.90 19.34 9.17
CA VAL A 228 -2.39 19.31 7.80
C VAL A 228 -2.87 18.05 7.12
N ILE A 229 -3.57 18.19 6.00
CA ILE A 229 -4.10 17.09 5.18
C ILE A 229 -3.35 17.10 3.84
N ILE A 230 -2.59 16.04 3.58
CA ILE A 230 -1.80 15.88 2.35
C ILE A 230 -2.34 14.70 1.55
N GLY A 231 -2.80 14.97 0.35
CA GLY A 231 -3.35 13.96 -0.53
C GLY A 231 -4.39 14.50 -1.48
N ASP A 232 -5.03 13.58 -2.18
CA ASP A 232 -6.10 13.87 -3.13
C ASP A 232 -7.09 12.70 -3.15
N GLY A 233 -8.32 12.92 -3.60
CA GLY A 233 -9.34 11.87 -3.66
C GLY A 233 -10.77 12.42 -3.78
N ASP A 234 -11.72 11.50 -3.75
CA ASP A 234 -13.11 11.72 -4.14
C ASP A 234 -13.83 12.78 -3.28
N ILE A 235 -13.42 12.95 -2.02
CA ILE A 235 -14.08 13.88 -1.08
C ILE A 235 -13.25 15.15 -0.79
N TYR A 236 -12.19 15.40 -1.57
CA TYR A 236 -11.29 16.55 -1.33
C TYR A 236 -12.04 17.89 -1.34
N GLU A 237 -12.88 18.12 -2.35
CA GLU A 237 -13.66 19.35 -2.46
C GLU A 237 -14.69 19.50 -1.35
N ASP A 238 -15.33 18.39 -0.94
CA ASP A 238 -16.33 18.42 0.13
C ASP A 238 -15.69 18.71 1.49
N LEU A 239 -14.49 18.17 1.75
CA LEU A 239 -13.72 18.54 2.95
C LEU A 239 -13.30 20.01 2.94
N THR A 240 -12.89 20.53 1.78
CA THR A 240 -12.55 21.96 1.64
C THR A 240 -13.74 22.85 1.97
N LYS A 241 -14.94 22.53 1.46
CA LYS A 241 -16.18 23.25 1.79
C LYS A 241 -16.51 23.16 3.29
N ARG A 242 -16.36 21.97 3.89
CA ARG A 242 -16.59 21.75 5.33
C ARG A 242 -15.69 22.63 6.20
N VAL A 243 -14.40 22.71 5.87
CA VAL A 243 -13.44 23.58 6.56
C VAL A 243 -13.86 25.04 6.53
N LEU A 244 -14.31 25.53 5.36
CA LEU A 244 -14.79 26.91 5.20
C LEU A 244 -16.09 27.16 6.00
N MET A 245 -17.08 26.27 5.91
CA MET A 245 -18.35 26.40 6.63
C MET A 245 -18.18 26.41 8.15
N GLN A 246 -17.18 25.71 8.68
CA GLN A 246 -16.87 25.66 10.10
C GLN A 246 -15.87 26.75 10.56
N ASN A 247 -15.47 27.65 9.69
CA ASN A 247 -14.47 28.71 9.94
C ASN A 247 -13.12 28.17 10.45
N LEU A 248 -12.71 27.00 9.96
CA LEU A 248 -11.47 26.31 10.34
C LEU A 248 -10.29 26.60 9.41
N ASN A 249 -10.43 27.44 8.40
CA ASN A 249 -9.43 27.74 7.36
C ASN A 249 -8.10 28.31 7.89
N ARG A 250 -8.05 28.76 9.15
CA ARG A 250 -6.81 29.18 9.83
C ARG A 250 -6.11 28.07 10.61
N LYS A 251 -6.72 26.88 10.70
CA LYS A 251 -6.21 25.74 11.48
C LYS A 251 -6.08 24.46 10.64
N VAL A 252 -6.87 24.33 9.56
CA VAL A 252 -6.92 23.11 8.73
C VAL A 252 -6.43 23.46 7.34
N PHE A 253 -5.30 22.86 6.93
CA PHE A 253 -4.64 23.09 5.67
C PHE A 253 -4.72 21.83 4.80
N LEU A 254 -5.42 21.92 3.66
CA LEU A 254 -5.44 20.89 2.63
C LEU A 254 -4.39 21.26 1.58
N LEU A 255 -3.28 20.54 1.53
CA LEU A 255 -2.13 20.85 0.66
C LEU A 255 -2.18 20.15 -0.71
N GLY A 256 -3.25 19.36 -0.95
CA GLY A 256 -3.32 18.59 -2.18
C GLY A 256 -2.27 17.48 -2.25
N ARG A 257 -2.03 16.99 -3.46
CA ARG A 257 -1.10 15.89 -3.72
C ARG A 257 0.34 16.38 -3.73
N ILE A 258 1.16 15.85 -2.85
CA ILE A 258 2.61 16.10 -2.77
C ILE A 258 3.37 14.85 -3.25
N ALA A 259 4.49 15.05 -3.93
CA ALA A 259 5.32 13.95 -4.40
C ALA A 259 5.89 13.13 -3.22
N PRO A 260 5.98 11.79 -3.32
CA PRO A 260 6.47 10.96 -2.21
C PRO A 260 7.87 11.32 -1.69
N LYS A 261 8.72 11.87 -2.54
CA LYS A 261 10.05 12.36 -2.14
C LYS A 261 9.99 13.60 -1.27
N GLU A 262 9.03 14.49 -1.52
CA GLU A 262 8.84 15.71 -0.74
C GLU A 262 8.08 15.41 0.54
N LEU A 263 7.08 14.54 0.48
CA LEU A 263 6.28 14.13 1.62
C LEU A 263 7.14 13.57 2.78
N GLN A 264 8.21 12.85 2.47
CA GLN A 264 9.13 12.33 3.49
C GLN A 264 9.83 13.42 4.33
N TYR A 265 9.94 14.65 3.81
CA TYR A 265 10.52 15.79 4.54
C TYR A 265 9.48 16.54 5.39
N LEU A 266 8.20 16.39 5.05
CA LEU A 266 7.10 17.03 5.77
C LEU A 266 6.59 16.17 6.92
N THR A 267 6.60 14.84 6.76
CA THR A 267 6.11 13.92 7.78
C THR A 267 6.77 14.12 9.14
N PRO A 268 8.11 14.30 9.27
CA PRO A 268 8.76 14.50 10.55
C PRO A 268 8.44 15.82 11.26
N LEU A 269 7.78 16.77 10.57
CA LEU A 269 7.34 18.03 11.16
C LEU A 269 6.07 17.89 12.01
N ALA A 270 5.39 16.75 11.92
CA ALA A 270 4.16 16.51 12.66
C ALA A 270 4.44 16.06 14.09
N ASN A 271 3.56 16.46 15.00
CA ASN A 271 3.56 15.99 16.39
C ASN A 271 2.67 14.75 16.57
N LEU A 272 1.73 14.50 15.62
CA LEU A 272 0.84 13.34 15.64
C LEU A 272 0.42 12.96 14.21
N GLY A 273 0.60 11.70 13.85
CA GLY A 273 0.11 11.12 12.60
C GLY A 273 -1.25 10.43 12.80
N ILE A 274 -2.17 10.61 11.85
CA ILE A 274 -3.55 10.12 11.95
C ILE A 274 -3.86 9.07 10.91
N SER A 275 -4.53 7.98 11.34
CA SER A 275 -5.07 6.92 10.46
C SER A 275 -6.41 6.43 11.03
N LEU A 276 -7.52 7.07 10.60
CA LEU A 276 -8.87 6.89 11.16
C LEU A 276 -9.80 6.13 10.21
N GLU A 277 -9.30 5.13 9.51
CA GLU A 277 -10.10 4.31 8.60
C GLU A 277 -11.32 3.71 9.32
N GLU A 278 -12.45 3.68 8.62
CA GLU A 278 -13.71 3.13 9.11
C GLU A 278 -13.85 1.65 8.74
N ASP A 279 -14.63 0.89 9.51
CA ASP A 279 -14.92 -0.51 9.21
C ASP A 279 -16.05 -0.62 8.17
N LEU A 280 -15.75 -0.32 6.91
CA LEU A 280 -16.70 -0.36 5.80
C LEU A 280 -16.66 -1.70 5.03
N GLY A 281 -16.23 -2.77 5.68
CA GLY A 281 -16.13 -4.11 5.09
C GLY A 281 -14.76 -4.73 5.29
N LEU A 282 -14.63 -6.01 4.88
CA LEU A 282 -13.44 -6.81 5.22
C LEU A 282 -12.13 -6.21 4.69
N ASN A 283 -12.14 -5.61 3.50
CA ASN A 283 -10.94 -4.98 2.95
C ASN A 283 -10.48 -3.77 3.78
N TYR A 284 -11.43 -2.94 4.27
CA TYR A 284 -11.12 -1.84 5.18
C TYR A 284 -10.72 -2.35 6.57
N ARG A 285 -11.45 -3.34 7.10
CA ARG A 285 -11.17 -3.95 8.42
C ARG A 285 -9.75 -4.48 8.53
N PHE A 286 -9.24 -5.11 7.46
CA PHE A 286 -7.91 -5.71 7.43
C PHE A 286 -6.84 -4.80 6.81
N ALA A 287 -7.20 -3.55 6.51
CA ALA A 287 -6.26 -2.59 5.94
C ALA A 287 -5.08 -2.33 6.89
N LEU A 288 -3.89 -2.27 6.30
CA LEU A 288 -2.66 -1.84 6.95
C LEU A 288 -2.03 -0.71 6.12
N PRO A 289 -2.50 0.54 6.30
CA PRO A 289 -2.09 1.66 5.47
C PRO A 289 -0.61 2.00 5.59
N ASN A 290 0.03 2.30 4.47
CA ASN A 290 1.47 2.64 4.42
C ASN A 290 1.81 3.85 5.28
N LYS A 291 0.89 4.83 5.40
CA LYS A 291 1.10 6.06 6.19
C LYS A 291 1.50 5.78 7.65
N ILE A 292 1.00 4.69 8.24
CA ILE A 292 1.38 4.27 9.61
C ILE A 292 2.89 4.09 9.71
N PHE A 293 3.47 3.43 8.72
CA PHE A 293 4.91 3.18 8.68
C PHE A 293 5.70 4.42 8.26
N ASP A 294 5.13 5.29 7.42
CA ASP A 294 5.75 6.58 7.07
C ASP A 294 5.85 7.48 8.32
N TYR A 295 4.81 7.52 9.16
CA TYR A 295 4.85 8.23 10.45
C TYR A 295 5.93 7.66 11.37
N ILE A 296 5.99 6.34 11.52
CA ILE A 296 7.03 5.69 12.34
C ILE A 296 8.44 6.00 11.81
N GLN A 297 8.65 5.99 10.48
CA GLN A 297 9.94 6.38 9.89
C GLN A 297 10.26 7.86 10.11
N GLY A 298 9.24 8.71 10.20
CA GLY A 298 9.35 10.13 10.57
C GLY A 298 9.49 10.39 12.07
N GLU A 299 9.50 9.34 12.90
CA GLU A 299 9.51 9.41 14.37
C GLU A 299 8.31 10.19 14.93
N VAL A 300 7.14 10.03 14.31
CA VAL A 300 5.88 10.69 14.66
C VAL A 300 4.96 9.67 15.34
N PRO A 301 4.47 9.93 16.57
CA PRO A 301 3.48 9.09 17.22
C PRO A 301 2.18 9.03 16.42
N ILE A 302 1.42 7.93 16.57
CA ILE A 302 0.26 7.67 15.72
C ILE A 302 -1.02 7.47 16.53
N LEU A 303 -2.12 8.00 16.02
CA LEU A 303 -3.47 7.68 16.50
C LEU A 303 -4.22 6.95 15.39
N VAL A 304 -4.59 5.69 15.65
CA VAL A 304 -5.16 4.79 14.65
C VAL A 304 -6.54 4.27 15.05
N SER A 305 -7.33 3.88 14.06
CA SER A 305 -8.60 3.17 14.29
C SER A 305 -8.39 1.84 15.01
N ASN A 306 -9.42 1.41 15.74
CA ASN A 306 -9.47 0.10 16.39
C ASN A 306 -9.73 -1.02 15.36
N LEU A 307 -8.91 -1.07 14.30
CA LEU A 307 -8.92 -2.14 13.30
C LEU A 307 -7.75 -3.10 13.55
N PRO A 308 -7.91 -4.40 13.28
CA PRO A 308 -6.99 -5.45 13.76
C PRO A 308 -5.51 -5.17 13.46
N GLU A 309 -5.18 -4.90 12.21
CA GLU A 309 -3.79 -4.74 11.78
C GLU A 309 -3.17 -3.41 12.27
N MET A 310 -3.93 -2.32 12.27
CA MET A 310 -3.46 -1.02 12.78
C MET A 310 -3.22 -1.09 14.29
N LYS A 311 -4.22 -1.62 15.03
CA LYS A 311 -4.12 -1.86 16.47
C LYS A 311 -2.92 -2.73 16.82
N ALA A 312 -2.69 -3.81 16.06
CA ALA A 312 -1.57 -4.71 16.30
C ALA A 312 -0.21 -4.01 16.18
N VAL A 313 -0.03 -3.09 15.22
CA VAL A 313 1.20 -2.29 15.10
C VAL A 313 1.39 -1.40 16.33
N VAL A 314 0.35 -0.64 16.70
CA VAL A 314 0.42 0.30 17.84
C VAL A 314 0.72 -0.42 19.13
N LEU A 315 -0.01 -1.49 19.45
CA LEU A 315 0.16 -2.21 20.72
C LEU A 315 1.50 -2.95 20.79
N ARG A 316 1.95 -3.54 19.67
CA ARG A 316 3.20 -4.27 19.63
C ARG A 316 4.43 -3.37 19.80
N HIS A 317 4.40 -2.21 19.17
CA HIS A 317 5.56 -1.31 19.10
C HIS A 317 5.44 -0.10 20.04
N LYS A 318 4.30 0.08 20.68
CA LYS A 318 3.98 1.18 21.61
C LYS A 318 4.24 2.58 21.02
N VAL A 319 3.95 2.75 19.73
CA VAL A 319 4.27 3.96 18.95
C VAL A 319 3.12 4.97 18.89
N GLY A 320 2.14 4.86 19.76
CA GLY A 320 0.97 5.71 19.76
C GLY A 320 -0.24 5.07 20.44
N GLU A 321 -1.44 5.45 20.03
CA GLU A 321 -2.68 4.95 20.63
C GLU A 321 -3.72 4.50 19.61
N VAL A 322 -4.68 3.72 20.11
CA VAL A 322 -5.88 3.31 19.37
C VAL A 322 -7.03 4.20 19.75
N VAL A 323 -7.81 4.67 18.78
CA VAL A 323 -9.00 5.50 19.01
C VAL A 323 -9.99 4.77 19.91
N LYS A 324 -10.38 5.44 21.00
CA LYS A 324 -11.36 4.95 21.99
C LYS A 324 -12.79 5.31 21.60
N ASN A 325 -12.97 6.48 21.00
CA ASN A 325 -14.29 6.99 20.63
C ASN A 325 -14.16 7.95 19.43
N ARG A 326 -15.14 7.89 18.52
CA ARG A 326 -15.17 8.74 17.32
C ARG A 326 -16.04 10.00 17.47
N ASP A 327 -16.64 10.26 18.62
CA ASP A 327 -17.26 11.55 18.90
C ASP A 327 -16.21 12.66 18.79
N PRO A 328 -16.45 13.74 18.04
CA PRO A 328 -15.43 14.77 17.77
C PRO A 328 -14.82 15.38 19.02
N LYS A 329 -15.62 15.64 20.06
CA LYS A 329 -15.15 16.20 21.33
C LYS A 329 -14.30 15.20 22.12
N LYS A 330 -14.70 13.91 22.15
CA LYS A 330 -13.92 12.85 22.80
C LYS A 330 -12.64 12.56 22.06
N LEU A 331 -12.68 12.57 20.72
CA LEU A 331 -11.51 12.43 19.89
C LEU A 331 -10.51 13.57 20.12
N SER A 332 -10.97 14.83 20.18
CA SER A 332 -10.10 15.98 20.50
C SER A 332 -9.44 15.87 21.88
N ASN A 333 -10.14 15.33 22.87
CA ASN A 333 -9.55 15.08 24.19
C ASN A 333 -8.45 14.03 24.12
N GLN A 334 -8.69 12.91 23.41
CA GLN A 334 -7.67 11.89 23.23
C GLN A 334 -6.47 12.41 22.44
N ILE A 335 -6.67 13.27 21.44
CA ILE A 335 -5.58 13.93 20.71
C ILE A 335 -4.71 14.78 21.64
N ARG A 336 -5.31 15.56 22.57
CA ARG A 336 -4.54 16.31 23.57
C ARG A 336 -3.75 15.38 24.49
N GLU A 337 -4.39 14.32 25.00
CA GLU A 337 -3.75 13.35 25.89
C GLU A 337 -2.53 12.66 25.25
N ILE A 338 -2.63 12.26 23.98
CA ILE A 338 -1.52 11.59 23.29
C ILE A 338 -0.37 12.56 22.98
N LEU A 339 -0.67 13.82 22.70
CA LEU A 339 0.33 14.86 22.42
C LEU A 339 1.17 15.27 23.66
N GLU A 340 0.75 14.89 24.85
CA GLU A 340 1.50 15.10 26.10
C GLU A 340 2.36 13.88 26.49
N LYS A 341 2.28 12.78 25.72
CA LYS A 341 3.05 11.55 25.98
C LYS A 341 4.34 11.52 25.15
N ASP A 342 5.36 10.93 25.72
CA ASP A 342 6.61 10.67 25.02
C ASP A 342 6.62 9.25 24.44
N PHE A 343 6.91 9.15 23.13
CA PHE A 343 7.04 7.89 22.38
C PHE A 343 8.41 7.78 21.69
N THR A 344 9.35 8.63 22.06
CA THR A 344 10.63 8.81 21.34
C THR A 344 11.43 7.51 21.24
N GLU A 345 11.59 6.79 22.33
CA GLU A 345 12.41 5.57 22.34
C GLU A 345 11.73 4.42 21.59
N GLU A 346 10.42 4.26 21.76
CA GLU A 346 9.63 3.24 21.04
C GLU A 346 9.59 3.50 19.53
N LEU A 347 9.50 4.76 19.12
CA LEU A 347 9.53 5.14 17.71
C LEU A 347 10.90 4.88 17.08
N LYS A 348 12.00 5.23 17.76
CA LYS A 348 13.36 4.92 17.31
C LYS A 348 13.56 3.42 17.14
N LEU A 349 13.10 2.61 18.10
CA LEU A 349 13.18 1.16 18.02
C LEU A 349 12.32 0.61 16.87
N ALA A 350 11.06 1.02 16.78
CA ALA A 350 10.13 0.59 15.75
C ALA A 350 10.65 0.92 14.34
N LYS A 351 11.23 2.12 14.15
CA LYS A 351 11.85 2.56 12.90
C LYS A 351 12.95 1.61 12.40
N THR A 352 13.71 0.99 13.29
CA THR A 352 14.79 0.06 12.91
C THR A 352 14.27 -1.30 12.44
N VAL A 353 13.15 -1.77 12.99
CA VAL A 353 12.61 -3.11 12.72
C VAL A 353 11.48 -3.12 11.68
N LEU A 354 10.81 -1.98 11.47
CA LEU A 354 9.72 -1.86 10.50
C LEU A 354 10.22 -1.30 9.17
N THR A 355 11.09 -2.06 8.49
CA THR A 355 11.71 -1.69 7.23
C THR A 355 11.53 -2.77 6.17
N TRP A 356 11.61 -2.36 4.88
CA TRP A 356 11.52 -3.27 3.75
C TRP A 356 12.64 -4.30 3.75
N GLU A 357 13.82 -3.94 4.19
CA GLU A 357 14.99 -4.83 4.27
C GLU A 357 14.68 -6.08 5.11
N GLN A 358 13.90 -5.94 6.20
CA GLN A 358 13.43 -7.07 7.00
C GLN A 358 12.39 -7.96 6.27
N GLN A 359 11.66 -7.41 5.31
CA GLN A 359 10.71 -8.17 4.49
C GLN A 359 11.40 -8.78 3.26
N GLU A 360 12.44 -8.13 2.75
CA GLU A 360 13.20 -8.56 1.57
C GLU A 360 13.76 -9.98 1.77
N GLU A 361 14.31 -10.29 2.93
CA GLU A 361 14.83 -11.62 3.25
C GLU A 361 13.75 -12.71 3.09
N LYS A 362 12.56 -12.47 3.66
CA LYS A 362 11.43 -13.40 3.56
C LYS A 362 10.93 -13.54 2.13
N LEU A 363 10.83 -12.41 1.41
CA LEU A 363 10.45 -12.40 0.00
C LEU A 363 11.41 -13.25 -0.82
N ILE A 364 12.71 -13.02 -0.67
CA ILE A 364 13.75 -13.72 -1.45
C ILE A 364 13.80 -15.21 -1.11
N ALA A 365 13.52 -15.60 0.13
CA ALA A 365 13.39 -17.02 0.51
C ALA A 365 12.31 -17.73 -0.32
N ILE A 366 11.14 -17.09 -0.55
CA ILE A 366 10.08 -17.64 -1.42
C ILE A 366 10.63 -17.91 -2.84
N PHE A 367 11.32 -16.95 -3.43
CA PHE A 367 11.82 -17.06 -4.81
C PHE A 367 13.02 -18.01 -4.94
N ASN A 368 13.88 -18.11 -3.93
CA ASN A 368 14.99 -19.06 -3.92
C ASN A 368 14.51 -20.51 -3.90
N ASN A 369 13.39 -20.81 -3.22
CA ASN A 369 12.77 -22.13 -3.24
C ASN A 369 12.15 -22.50 -4.61
N LEU A 370 12.13 -21.55 -5.56
CA LEU A 370 11.64 -21.75 -6.93
C LEU A 370 12.78 -21.89 -7.95
N LYS A 371 14.03 -21.68 -7.54
CA LYS A 371 15.22 -21.88 -8.40
C LYS A 371 15.47 -23.38 -8.63
#